data_fa1492b4b5002144e09c09e43064b84f
#
_entry.id   fa1492b4b5002144e09c09e43064b84f
#
_cell.length_a   1.000
_cell.length_b   1.000
_cell.length_c   1.000
_cell.angle_alpha   90.00
_cell.angle_beta   90.00
_cell.angle_gamma   90.00
#
_symmetry.space_group_name_H-M   'P 1'
#
loop_
_entity.id
_entity.type
_entity.pdbx_description
1 polymer ?
#
loop_
_entity_poly.entity_id
_entity_poly.type
_entity_poly.pdbx_seq_one_letter_code
_entity_poly.pdbx_strand_id
1 'polypeptide(L)'
;GPPCNRTDHLNNNMYKLFATFCFLVNGAVECTDYNDTDEKIYQELAKCEEMAEYRFYGMTDVFATYQQPYEKIVIGCVEIED
;
A
#
# COMPACT_ATOMS: atom_id res chain seq x y z
N GLY A 1 -19.95 -21.59 18.15
CA GLY A 1 -19.83 -21.21 18.03
C GLY A 1 -19.61 -21.31 17.67
N PRO A 2 -19.71 -21.52 17.64
CA PRO A 2 -19.38 -21.44 17.10
C PRO A 2 -18.84 -21.12 16.69
N PRO A 3 -19.26 -21.36 16.45
CA PRO A 3 -18.67 -20.67 15.54
C PRO A 3 -17.44 -20.05 15.73
N CYS A 4 -17.03 -19.96 16.61
CA CYS A 4 -15.81 -19.35 16.80
C CYS A 4 -14.70 -20.02 16.13
N ASN A 5 -14.83 -21.23 15.92
CA ASN A 5 -13.72 -21.86 15.31
C ASN A 5 -13.55 -21.48 13.91
N ARG A 6 -14.58 -21.05 13.27
CA ARG A 6 -14.39 -20.73 11.95
C ARG A 6 -13.56 -19.53 11.77
N THR A 7 -13.35 -18.80 12.80
CA THR A 7 -12.47 -17.68 12.64
C THR A 7 -11.08 -18.13 12.29
N ASP A 8 -10.73 -19.32 12.56
CA ASP A 8 -9.38 -19.75 12.27
C ASP A 8 -9.09 -19.76 10.81
N HIS A 9 -10.04 -20.15 10.00
CA HIS A 9 -9.66 -20.16 8.62
C HIS A 9 -9.68 -18.80 8.04
N LEU A 10 -10.17 -17.84 8.73
CA LEU A 10 -10.09 -16.51 8.21
C LEU A 10 -8.68 -16.00 8.19
N ASN A 11 -7.80 -16.70 8.88
CA ASN A 11 -6.43 -16.25 8.92
C ASN A 11 -5.66 -16.59 7.67
N ASN A 12 -6.32 -17.11 6.68
CA ASN A 12 -5.66 -17.33 5.42
C ASN A 12 -5.64 -16.10 4.55
N ASN A 13 -6.13 -15.00 5.07
CA ASN A 13 -6.12 -13.76 4.32
C ASN A 13 -4.68 -13.31 4.09
N MET A 14 -4.47 -12.72 2.96
CA MET A 14 -3.17 -12.20 2.59
C MET A 14 -3.30 -10.76 2.20
N TYR A 15 -2.20 -10.04 2.24
CA TYR A 15 -2.20 -8.62 1.99
C TYR A 15 -1.09 -8.24 1.04
N LYS A 16 -1.34 -7.20 0.28
CA LYS A 16 -0.40 -6.75 -0.71
C LYS A 16 -0.29 -5.24 -0.61
N LEU A 17 0.90 -4.72 -0.85
CA LEU A 17 1.10 -3.29 -0.83
C LEU A 17 0.57 -2.67 -2.11
N PHE A 18 0.01 -1.48 -1.97
CA PHE A 18 -0.36 -0.69 -3.13
C PHE A 18 0.14 0.73 -2.90
N ALA A 19 0.35 1.44 -3.98
CA ALA A 19 0.78 2.83 -3.91
C ALA A 19 0.03 3.62 -4.97
N THR A 20 -0.38 4.82 -4.60
CA THR A 20 -1.04 5.72 -5.52
C THR A 20 -0.34 7.07 -5.42
N PHE A 21 0.08 7.61 -6.55
CA PHE A 21 0.75 8.89 -6.60
C PHE A 21 -0.10 9.84 -7.41
N CYS A 22 -0.33 11.02 -6.86
CA CYS A 22 -1.15 12.04 -7.53
C CYS A 22 -0.31 13.27 -7.80
N PHE A 23 -0.37 13.74 -9.02
CA PHE A 23 0.41 14.89 -9.45
C PHE A 23 -0.52 15.89 -10.11
N LEU A 24 -0.09 17.15 -10.13
CA LEU A 24 -0.82 18.19 -10.82
C LEU A 24 -0.31 18.23 -12.25
N VAL A 25 -1.19 17.97 -13.19
CA VAL A 25 -0.86 17.93 -14.61
C VAL A 25 -1.79 18.87 -15.34
N ASN A 26 -1.22 19.93 -15.91
CA ASN A 26 -2.00 20.91 -16.67
C ASN A 26 -3.18 21.47 -15.89
N GLY A 27 -2.97 21.70 -14.59
CA GLY A 27 -4.00 22.29 -13.76
C GLY A 27 -4.99 21.30 -13.18
N ALA A 28 -4.84 20.02 -13.44
CA ALA A 28 -5.74 19.00 -12.92
C ALA A 28 -4.93 17.95 -12.17
N VAL A 29 -5.53 17.39 -11.13
CA VAL A 29 -4.87 16.35 -10.34
C VAL A 29 -5.09 15.02 -11.05
N GLU A 30 -4.01 14.33 -11.32
CA GLU A 30 -4.08 13.00 -11.93
C GLU A 30 -3.36 12.01 -11.04
N CYS A 31 -3.98 10.87 -10.82
CA CYS A 31 -3.45 9.85 -9.94
C CYS A 31 -3.13 8.58 -10.70
N THR A 32 -2.02 7.96 -10.32
CA THR A 32 -1.58 6.72 -10.95
C THR A 32 -1.33 5.70 -9.85
N ASP A 33 -1.83 4.49 -10.08
CA ASP A 33 -1.61 3.39 -9.15
C ASP A 33 -0.37 2.62 -9.56
N TYR A 34 0.41 2.26 -8.58
CA TYR A 34 1.61 1.46 -8.81
C TYR A 34 1.50 0.16 -8.03
N ASN A 35 1.86 -0.92 -8.68
CA ASN A 35 1.97 -2.20 -8.01
C ASN A 35 3.44 -2.51 -7.81
N ASP A 36 3.73 -3.14 -6.67
CA ASP A 36 5.08 -3.55 -6.39
C ASP A 36 5.48 -4.63 -7.39
N THR A 37 6.59 -4.43 -8.08
CA THR A 37 7.03 -5.41 -9.05
C THR A 37 7.42 -6.72 -8.39
N ASP A 38 7.81 -6.67 -7.13
CA ASP A 38 8.14 -7.89 -6.41
C ASP A 38 6.92 -8.67 -6.03
N GLU A 39 5.76 -8.02 -6.00
CA GLU A 39 4.50 -8.68 -5.66
C GLU A 39 4.60 -9.45 -4.37
N LYS A 40 5.23 -8.84 -3.38
CA LYS A 40 5.37 -9.50 -2.11
C LYS A 40 4.03 -9.62 -1.42
N ILE A 41 3.78 -10.80 -0.87
CA ILE A 41 2.54 -11.09 -0.17
C ILE A 41 2.83 -11.15 1.31
N TYR A 42 1.99 -10.49 2.10
CA TYR A 42 2.13 -10.48 3.55
C TYR A 42 0.97 -11.26 4.16
N GLN A 43 1.30 -12.08 5.13
CA GLN A 43 0.27 -12.86 5.80
C GLN A 43 -0.29 -12.14 7.00
N GLU A 44 0.39 -11.10 7.46
CA GLU A 44 -0.08 -10.32 8.60
C GLU A 44 -0.26 -8.89 8.18
N LEU A 45 -1.45 -8.37 8.50
CA LEU A 45 -1.74 -6.98 8.13
C LEU A 45 -0.76 -6.02 8.78
N ALA A 46 -0.38 -6.29 10.03
CA ALA A 46 0.54 -5.40 10.73
C ALA A 46 1.87 -5.30 10.02
N LYS A 47 2.34 -6.41 9.47
CA LYS A 47 3.61 -6.39 8.76
C LYS A 47 3.50 -5.61 7.45
N CYS A 48 2.38 -5.76 6.78
CA CYS A 48 2.16 -5.02 5.55
C CYS A 48 2.08 -3.52 5.84
N GLU A 49 1.39 -3.14 6.90
CA GLU A 49 1.25 -1.74 7.26
C GLU A 49 2.58 -1.15 7.69
N GLU A 50 3.39 -1.94 8.36
CA GLU A 50 4.70 -1.47 8.76
C GLU A 50 5.56 -1.16 7.53
N MET A 51 5.50 -2.03 6.55
CA MET A 51 6.26 -1.81 5.33
C MET A 51 5.67 -0.65 4.52
N ALA A 52 4.35 -0.49 4.56
CA ALA A 52 3.73 0.62 3.86
C ALA A 52 4.21 1.95 4.43
N GLU A 53 4.31 2.03 5.75
CA GLU A 53 4.80 3.25 6.38
C GLU A 53 6.26 3.50 6.00
N TYR A 54 7.05 2.46 6.01
CA TYR A 54 8.44 2.58 5.64
C TYR A 54 8.59 3.09 4.20
N ARG A 55 7.79 2.52 3.30
CA ARG A 55 7.83 2.95 1.90
C ARG A 55 7.33 4.38 1.72
N PHE A 56 6.35 4.77 2.53
CA PHE A 56 5.83 6.12 2.44
C PHE A 56 6.92 7.13 2.75
N TYR A 57 7.65 6.92 3.83
CA TYR A 57 8.73 7.84 4.19
C TYR A 57 9.84 7.80 3.15
N GLY A 58 10.15 6.63 2.63
CA GLY A 58 11.16 6.52 1.60
C GLY A 58 10.81 7.30 0.34
N MET A 59 9.55 7.18 -0.07
CA MET A 59 9.13 7.87 -1.29
C MET A 59 9.06 9.38 -1.10
N THR A 60 8.58 9.83 0.06
CA THR A 60 8.55 11.28 0.29
C THR A 60 9.97 11.83 0.32
N ASP A 61 10.91 11.06 0.85
CA ASP A 61 12.30 11.48 0.89
C ASP A 61 12.88 11.58 -0.52
N VAL A 62 12.57 10.61 -1.36
CA VAL A 62 13.04 10.63 -2.75
C VAL A 62 12.48 11.83 -3.49
N PHE A 63 11.19 12.08 -3.34
CA PHE A 63 10.58 13.22 -4.01
C PHE A 63 11.18 14.52 -3.53
N ALA A 64 11.49 14.62 -2.23
CA ALA A 64 12.12 15.82 -1.70
C ALA A 64 13.54 15.97 -2.25
N THR A 65 14.26 14.89 -2.32
CA THR A 65 15.64 14.92 -2.81
C THR A 65 15.70 15.42 -4.25
N TYR A 66 14.79 14.95 -5.08
CA TYR A 66 14.77 15.36 -6.48
C TYR A 66 13.88 16.57 -6.72
N GLN A 67 13.34 17.15 -5.65
CA GLN A 67 12.50 18.32 -5.74
C GLN A 67 11.34 18.08 -6.69
N GLN A 68 10.77 16.89 -6.62
CA GLN A 68 9.64 16.53 -7.45
C GLN A 68 8.34 16.87 -6.70
N PRO A 69 7.56 17.81 -7.19
CA PRO A 69 6.30 18.16 -6.52
C PRO A 69 5.27 17.07 -6.73
N TYR A 70 4.41 16.88 -5.73
CA TYR A 70 3.32 15.94 -5.83
C TYR A 70 2.15 16.48 -5.03
N GLU A 71 0.95 16.02 -5.37
CA GLU A 71 -0.24 16.44 -4.65
C GLU A 71 -0.55 15.47 -3.52
N LYS A 72 -0.34 14.18 -3.75
CA LYS A 72 -0.72 13.21 -2.76
C LYS A 72 0.04 11.91 -2.99
N ILE A 73 0.42 11.26 -1.90
CA ILE A 73 1.00 9.92 -1.93
C ILE A 73 0.21 9.08 -0.96
N VAL A 74 -0.29 7.94 -1.43
CA VAL A 74 -1.00 6.99 -0.58
C VAL A 74 -0.33 5.63 -0.76
N ILE A 75 0.13 5.07 0.33
CA ILE A 75 0.70 3.73 0.31
C ILE A 75 0.01 2.95 1.42
N GLY A 76 -0.54 1.82 1.07
CA GLY A 76 -1.29 1.05 2.03
C GLY A 76 -1.34 -0.41 1.67
N CYS A 77 -2.26 -1.10 2.29
CA CYS A 77 -2.39 -2.54 2.12
C CYS A 77 -3.79 -2.88 1.65
N VAL A 78 -3.88 -3.85 0.77
CA VAL A 78 -5.16 -4.32 0.28
C VAL A 78 -5.21 -5.82 0.53
N GLU A 79 -6.36 -6.28 0.94
CA GLU A 79 -6.56 -7.70 1.21
C GLU A 79 -6.76 -8.46 -0.08
N ILE A 80 -6.08 -9.60 -0.19
CA ILE A 80 -6.20 -10.45 -1.34
C ILE A 80 -6.89 -11.73 -0.91
N GLU A 81 -7.87 -12.14 -1.67
CA GLU A 81 -8.54 -13.40 -1.40
C GLU A 81 -8.08 -14.45 -2.37
N ASP A 82 -7.88 -15.63 -1.84
CA ASP A 82 -7.50 -16.76 -2.67
C ASP A 82 -8.68 -17.40 -3.32
#